data_09fd13f32695f955ff4b7175f4414448
#
_entry.id   09fd13f32695f955ff4b7175f4414448
#
_cell.length_a   1.000
_cell.length_b   1.000
_cell.length_c   1.000
_cell.angle_alpha   90.00
_cell.angle_beta   90.00
_cell.angle_gamma   90.00
#
_symmetry.space_group_name_H-M   'P 1'
#
loop_
_entity.id
_entity.type
_entity.pdbx_description
1 polymer ?
#
loop_
_entity_poly.entity_id
_entity_poly.type
_entity_poly.pdbx_seq_one_letter_code
_entity_poly.pdbx_strand_id
1 'polypeptide(L)'
;MTSSLFSRVELLPKDPILGITEAYVADTNPKKVNLGVGVYNDDSGKLPLLACVKAAEEEIAKTLAPRGYLPIDGLAAYDSAVRDLVFGADSDIVKNQRAVTVQALGGTGGLKVGADFLKRINPDAEVWISDPSWENHRALFEGAGFIVKTYPYYDAAAKAVNFGALLAALNTAKAGTIILLHACCHNPTGYDLTDAQWAEVIATVRARELVPFLDIAYQGFAEGIESDGTSVRRFAATPGPMLVSSSFSKSFSLYGERVGALSAVGQDTEEAARLLSQLKRVARTNYSNPPTHGGKIVVTVLGNPALRKLWEDELAEMRERIKQMRVKLVESIEARVPGSDFKFIIRQRGMFSYSGLTRDQVLRLRNEYSIYAIETGRICVAALNTKNIDYVADAIAAVIK
;
A
#
# COMPACT_ATOMS: atom_id res chain seq x y z
N MET A 1 20.89 20.78 -39.80
CA MET A 1 19.57 20.37 -39.24
C MET A 1 19.70 20.41 -37.71
N THR A 2 18.96 21.31 -37.06
CA THR A 2 18.92 21.38 -35.60
C THR A 2 18.21 20.10 -35.10
N SER A 3 18.89 19.29 -34.34
CA SER A 3 18.25 18.10 -33.70
C SER A 3 17.12 18.58 -32.78
N SER A 4 15.96 17.93 -32.85
CA SER A 4 14.84 18.21 -31.93
C SER A 4 15.30 18.06 -30.47
N LEU A 5 14.80 18.94 -29.58
CA LEU A 5 14.99 18.78 -28.12
C LEU A 5 14.64 17.38 -27.64
N PHE A 6 13.60 16.80 -28.21
CA PHE A 6 13.09 15.47 -27.84
C PHE A 6 13.90 14.30 -28.42
N SER A 7 14.88 14.54 -29.30
CA SER A 7 15.75 13.48 -29.83
C SER A 7 16.62 12.80 -28.76
N ARG A 8 16.69 13.38 -27.55
CA ARG A 8 17.40 12.82 -26.40
C ARG A 8 16.49 12.02 -25.46
N VAL A 9 15.18 11.95 -25.74
CA VAL A 9 14.23 11.21 -24.93
C VAL A 9 14.36 9.72 -25.26
N GLU A 10 14.75 8.94 -24.25
CA GLU A 10 14.86 7.50 -24.37
C GLU A 10 13.49 6.83 -24.18
N LEU A 11 13.26 5.71 -24.88
CA LEU A 11 12.10 4.86 -24.66
C LEU A 11 12.32 4.05 -23.40
N LEU A 12 11.56 4.34 -22.36
CA LEU A 12 11.61 3.56 -21.12
C LEU A 12 10.92 2.20 -21.28
N PRO A 13 11.35 1.18 -20.53
CA PRO A 13 10.65 -0.09 -20.47
C PRO A 13 9.22 0.10 -19.94
N LYS A 14 8.33 -0.82 -20.34
CA LYS A 14 6.95 -0.83 -19.80
C LYS A 14 6.98 -1.01 -18.29
N ASP A 15 6.04 -0.38 -17.59
CA ASP A 15 5.83 -0.60 -16.17
C ASP A 15 5.60 -2.10 -15.91
N PRO A 16 6.29 -2.71 -14.94
CA PRO A 16 6.25 -4.14 -14.71
C PRO A 16 4.88 -4.67 -14.27
N ILE A 17 4.01 -3.81 -13.72
CA ILE A 17 2.65 -4.18 -13.31
C ILE A 17 1.63 -3.84 -14.39
N LEU A 18 1.64 -2.60 -14.89
CA LEU A 18 0.67 -2.14 -15.90
C LEU A 18 0.93 -2.79 -17.26
N GLY A 19 2.20 -3.05 -17.61
CA GLY A 19 2.56 -3.78 -18.84
C GLY A 19 2.03 -5.22 -18.85
N ILE A 20 1.93 -5.88 -17.69
CA ILE A 20 1.28 -7.20 -17.56
C ILE A 20 -0.22 -7.09 -17.81
N THR A 21 -0.86 -6.02 -17.34
CA THR A 21 -2.29 -5.78 -17.58
C THR A 21 -2.59 -5.60 -19.07
N GLU A 22 -1.75 -4.85 -19.78
CA GLU A 22 -1.89 -4.70 -21.25
C GLU A 22 -1.79 -6.07 -21.96
N ALA A 23 -0.81 -6.90 -21.57
CA ALA A 23 -0.65 -8.23 -22.13
C ALA A 23 -1.85 -9.14 -21.82
N TYR A 24 -2.35 -9.09 -20.57
CA TYR A 24 -3.55 -9.82 -20.18
C TYR A 24 -4.78 -9.39 -20.98
N VAL A 25 -4.98 -8.09 -21.19
CA VAL A 25 -6.13 -7.58 -21.96
C VAL A 25 -6.06 -8.06 -23.43
N ALA A 26 -4.87 -8.04 -24.02
CA ALA A 26 -4.63 -8.46 -25.40
C ALA A 26 -4.76 -9.98 -25.63
N ASP A 27 -4.63 -10.79 -24.57
CA ASP A 27 -4.76 -12.24 -24.66
C ASP A 27 -6.23 -12.64 -24.92
N THR A 28 -6.48 -13.51 -25.88
CA THR A 28 -7.81 -14.00 -26.25
C THR A 28 -8.19 -15.32 -25.57
N ASN A 29 -7.28 -15.91 -24.77
CA ASN A 29 -7.57 -17.17 -24.07
C ASN A 29 -8.70 -16.98 -23.05
N PRO A 30 -9.81 -17.72 -23.13
CA PRO A 30 -10.94 -17.58 -22.20
C PRO A 30 -10.61 -18.03 -20.77
N LYS A 31 -9.52 -18.79 -20.57
CA LYS A 31 -9.06 -19.24 -19.26
C LYS A 31 -7.99 -18.33 -18.65
N LYS A 32 -7.67 -17.20 -19.30
CA LYS A 32 -6.63 -16.28 -18.79
C LYS A 32 -6.94 -15.77 -17.37
N VAL A 33 -5.90 -15.66 -16.53
CA VAL A 33 -6.01 -15.20 -15.15
C VAL A 33 -4.99 -14.09 -14.89
N ASN A 34 -5.43 -12.95 -14.34
CA ASN A 34 -4.53 -11.87 -13.94
C ASN A 34 -4.24 -11.95 -12.43
N LEU A 35 -3.01 -12.32 -12.08
CA LEU A 35 -2.48 -12.32 -10.71
C LEU A 35 -1.40 -11.25 -10.51
N GLY A 36 -1.20 -10.36 -11.50
CA GLY A 36 -0.17 -9.31 -11.45
C GLY A 36 -0.66 -8.04 -10.76
N VAL A 37 -1.91 -7.65 -10.97
CA VAL A 37 -2.47 -6.40 -10.45
C VAL A 37 -3.01 -6.57 -9.05
N GLY A 38 -2.74 -5.58 -8.17
CA GLY A 38 -3.24 -5.55 -6.80
C GLY A 38 -4.68 -5.06 -6.69
N VAL A 39 -5.62 -5.83 -7.25
CA VAL A 39 -7.06 -5.57 -7.17
C VAL A 39 -7.75 -6.77 -6.53
N TYR A 40 -8.67 -6.49 -5.61
CA TYR A 40 -9.53 -7.51 -5.03
C TYR A 40 -10.64 -7.87 -6.04
N ASN A 41 -10.83 -9.15 -6.27
CA ASN A 41 -11.99 -9.66 -7.01
C ASN A 41 -12.84 -10.56 -6.10
N ASP A 42 -14.16 -10.44 -6.22
CA ASP A 42 -15.10 -11.33 -5.56
C ASP A 42 -15.07 -12.75 -6.16
N ASP A 43 -15.91 -13.65 -5.67
CA ASP A 43 -15.96 -15.03 -6.16
C ASP A 43 -16.52 -15.12 -7.60
N SER A 44 -17.18 -14.09 -8.10
CA SER A 44 -17.58 -13.99 -9.51
C SER A 44 -16.44 -13.57 -10.44
N GLY A 45 -15.30 -13.15 -9.88
CA GLY A 45 -14.13 -12.63 -10.59
C GLY A 45 -14.22 -11.15 -10.94
N LYS A 46 -15.08 -10.40 -10.24
CA LYS A 46 -15.30 -8.96 -10.49
C LYS A 46 -14.84 -8.12 -9.29
N LEU A 47 -14.47 -6.88 -9.59
CA LEU A 47 -14.28 -5.86 -8.58
C LEU A 47 -15.64 -5.54 -7.94
N PRO A 48 -15.83 -5.71 -6.61
CA PRO A 48 -17.11 -5.40 -5.98
C PRO A 48 -17.30 -3.89 -5.79
N LEU A 49 -18.52 -3.44 -5.95
CA LEU A 49 -18.99 -2.19 -5.39
C LEU A 49 -19.47 -2.47 -3.96
N LEU A 50 -18.76 -1.94 -2.96
CA LEU A 50 -19.14 -2.14 -1.56
C LEU A 50 -20.51 -1.51 -1.26
N ALA A 51 -21.31 -2.18 -0.45
CA ALA A 51 -22.64 -1.68 -0.08
C ALA A 51 -22.56 -0.37 0.72
N CYS A 52 -21.56 -0.22 1.58
CA CYS A 52 -21.29 1.04 2.29
C CYS A 52 -20.97 2.20 1.32
N VAL A 53 -20.18 1.94 0.27
CA VAL A 53 -19.84 2.93 -0.77
C VAL A 53 -21.08 3.30 -1.57
N LYS A 54 -21.86 2.30 -2.02
CA LYS A 54 -23.11 2.53 -2.73
C LYS A 54 -24.09 3.41 -1.92
N ALA A 55 -24.28 3.11 -0.64
CA ALA A 55 -25.14 3.89 0.24
C ALA A 55 -24.63 5.32 0.41
N ALA A 56 -23.32 5.51 0.55
CA ALA A 56 -22.71 6.84 0.62
C ALA A 56 -22.91 7.64 -0.68
N GLU A 57 -22.73 7.01 -1.85
CA GLU A 57 -22.99 7.66 -3.14
C GLU A 57 -24.46 8.09 -3.30
N GLU A 58 -25.40 7.23 -2.92
CA GLU A 58 -26.83 7.54 -2.94
C GLU A 58 -27.18 8.73 -2.02
N GLU A 59 -26.52 8.83 -0.86
CA GLU A 59 -26.68 9.96 0.06
C GLU A 59 -26.10 11.25 -0.55
N ILE A 60 -24.88 11.19 -1.09
CA ILE A 60 -24.23 12.33 -1.75
C ILE A 60 -25.04 12.82 -2.96
N ALA A 61 -25.59 11.90 -3.74
CA ALA A 61 -26.40 12.25 -4.92
C ALA A 61 -27.66 13.03 -4.60
N LYS A 62 -28.24 12.85 -3.40
CA LYS A 62 -29.42 13.62 -2.96
C LYS A 62 -29.15 15.11 -2.74
N THR A 63 -27.89 15.48 -2.46
CA THR A 63 -27.53 16.86 -2.12
C THR A 63 -27.35 17.78 -3.33
N LEU A 64 -27.05 17.25 -4.51
CA LEU A 64 -26.85 17.98 -5.79
C LEU A 64 -26.04 19.29 -5.63
N ALA A 65 -25.03 19.30 -4.79
CA ALA A 65 -24.24 20.48 -4.47
C ALA A 65 -23.31 20.90 -5.63
N PRO A 66 -23.03 22.21 -5.78
CA PRO A 66 -22.03 22.71 -6.73
C PRO A 66 -20.65 22.07 -6.51
N ARG A 67 -19.86 21.97 -7.58
CA ARG A 67 -18.52 21.35 -7.61
C ARG A 67 -17.42 22.43 -7.55
N GLY A 68 -17.41 23.26 -6.49
CA GLY A 68 -16.34 24.23 -6.24
C GLY A 68 -15.01 23.55 -5.88
N TYR A 69 -13.91 24.31 -6.00
CA TYR A 69 -12.60 23.85 -5.52
C TYR A 69 -12.62 23.60 -4.02
N LEU A 70 -11.99 22.51 -3.60
CA LEU A 70 -11.70 22.27 -2.19
C LEU A 70 -10.57 23.18 -1.69
N PRO A 71 -10.45 23.39 -0.37
CA PRO A 71 -9.21 23.84 0.24
C PRO A 71 -8.01 23.00 -0.23
N ILE A 72 -6.82 23.56 -0.17
CA ILE A 72 -5.59 22.89 -0.64
C ILE A 72 -5.31 21.59 0.12
N ASP A 73 -5.61 21.57 1.40
CA ASP A 73 -5.50 20.40 2.28
C ASP A 73 -6.62 19.38 2.09
N GLY A 74 -7.73 19.74 1.46
CA GLY A 74 -8.87 18.86 1.21
C GLY A 74 -10.10 19.20 2.05
N LEU A 75 -10.95 18.20 2.26
CA LEU A 75 -12.13 18.31 3.12
C LEU A 75 -11.69 18.21 4.59
N ALA A 76 -11.95 19.24 5.41
CA ALA A 76 -11.59 19.21 6.83
C ALA A 76 -12.18 17.99 7.59
N ALA A 77 -13.40 17.59 7.25
CA ALA A 77 -14.02 16.40 7.83
C ALA A 77 -13.30 15.11 7.40
N TYR A 78 -12.77 15.05 6.16
CA TYR A 78 -11.96 13.94 5.68
C TYR A 78 -10.63 13.87 6.43
N ASP A 79 -9.92 14.99 6.53
CA ASP A 79 -8.63 15.05 7.22
C ASP A 79 -8.76 14.63 8.69
N SER A 80 -9.84 15.05 9.36
CA SER A 80 -10.14 14.63 10.73
C SER A 80 -10.45 13.13 10.82
N ALA A 81 -11.34 12.61 9.97
CA ALA A 81 -11.71 11.20 9.99
C ALA A 81 -10.53 10.27 9.69
N VAL A 82 -9.66 10.66 8.74
CA VAL A 82 -8.44 9.90 8.42
C VAL A 82 -7.43 9.96 9.56
N ARG A 83 -7.22 11.14 10.15
CA ARG A 83 -6.34 11.29 11.32
C ARG A 83 -6.78 10.37 12.46
N ASP A 84 -8.07 10.37 12.75
CA ASP A 84 -8.66 9.59 13.84
C ASP A 84 -8.59 8.08 13.54
N LEU A 85 -8.75 7.67 12.28
CA LEU A 85 -8.59 6.29 11.84
C LEU A 85 -7.13 5.80 11.97
N VAL A 86 -6.17 6.63 11.56
CA VAL A 86 -4.75 6.28 11.50
C VAL A 86 -4.11 6.26 12.90
N PHE A 87 -4.39 7.28 13.69
CA PHE A 87 -3.73 7.47 14.99
C PHE A 87 -4.58 7.05 16.20
N GLY A 88 -5.89 6.85 16.01
CA GLY A 88 -6.86 6.67 17.09
C GLY A 88 -7.36 8.01 17.62
N ALA A 89 -8.69 8.20 17.62
CA ALA A 89 -9.33 9.45 18.06
C ALA A 89 -8.94 9.86 19.49
N ASP A 90 -8.69 8.88 20.34
CA ASP A 90 -8.34 9.08 21.76
C ASP A 90 -6.84 9.20 22.03
N SER A 91 -5.99 9.12 21.01
CA SER A 91 -4.53 9.22 21.18
C SER A 91 -4.09 10.62 21.61
N ASP A 92 -3.00 10.71 22.36
CA ASP A 92 -2.44 11.98 22.85
C ASP A 92 -2.08 12.92 21.70
N ILE A 93 -1.60 12.40 20.57
CA ILE A 93 -1.22 13.23 19.43
C ILE A 93 -2.42 13.87 18.75
N VAL A 94 -3.59 13.21 18.75
CA VAL A 94 -4.84 13.77 18.23
C VAL A 94 -5.42 14.77 19.22
N LYS A 95 -5.52 14.42 20.50
CA LYS A 95 -6.03 15.29 21.56
C LYS A 95 -5.20 16.58 21.70
N ASN A 96 -3.90 16.47 21.59
CA ASN A 96 -2.95 17.60 21.68
C ASN A 96 -2.71 18.28 20.32
N GLN A 97 -3.48 17.96 19.27
CA GLN A 97 -3.42 18.59 17.94
C GLN A 97 -2.01 18.59 17.32
N ARG A 98 -1.23 17.52 17.57
CA ARG A 98 0.14 17.37 17.04
C ARG A 98 0.19 16.69 15.68
N ALA A 99 -0.88 16.02 15.26
CA ALA A 99 -1.01 15.40 13.96
C ALA A 99 -1.78 16.29 12.99
N VAL A 100 -1.23 16.49 11.81
CA VAL A 100 -1.89 17.15 10.67
C VAL A 100 -2.06 16.15 9.54
N THR A 101 -3.16 16.28 8.81
CA THR A 101 -3.49 15.41 7.66
C THR A 101 -3.90 16.28 6.48
N VAL A 102 -3.48 15.89 5.29
CA VAL A 102 -3.90 16.50 4.03
C VAL A 102 -4.40 15.41 3.08
N GLN A 103 -5.53 15.65 2.45
CA GLN A 103 -6.08 14.77 1.43
C GLN A 103 -5.16 14.72 0.21
N ALA A 104 -4.92 13.53 -0.34
CA ALA A 104 -3.99 13.30 -1.43
C ALA A 104 -4.58 12.41 -2.53
N LEU A 105 -3.92 12.35 -3.69
CA LEU A 105 -4.32 11.54 -4.85
C LEU A 105 -3.96 10.06 -4.65
N GLY A 106 -4.69 9.39 -3.76
CA GLY A 106 -4.38 8.04 -3.31
C GLY A 106 -3.11 7.99 -2.45
N GLY A 107 -2.66 6.78 -2.09
CA GLY A 107 -1.41 6.59 -1.34
C GLY A 107 -0.19 7.11 -2.10
N THR A 108 -0.13 6.92 -3.41
CA THR A 108 0.95 7.45 -4.26
C THR A 108 1.05 8.98 -4.13
N GLY A 109 -0.08 9.68 -4.14
CA GLY A 109 -0.11 11.14 -3.94
C GLY A 109 0.36 11.54 -2.55
N GLY A 110 -0.03 10.78 -1.50
CA GLY A 110 0.46 11.00 -0.14
C GLY A 110 1.97 10.84 -0.02
N LEU A 111 2.51 9.74 -0.57
CA LEU A 111 3.96 9.50 -0.64
C LEU A 111 4.69 10.62 -1.39
N LYS A 112 4.15 11.06 -2.54
CA LYS A 112 4.79 12.11 -3.35
C LYS A 112 4.81 13.46 -2.63
N VAL A 113 3.69 13.86 -2.02
CA VAL A 113 3.66 15.10 -1.21
C VAL A 113 4.64 15.02 -0.05
N GLY A 114 4.72 13.87 0.63
CA GLY A 114 5.68 13.65 1.71
C GLY A 114 7.13 13.68 1.23
N ALA A 115 7.43 13.05 0.09
CA ALA A 115 8.77 13.05 -0.49
C ALA A 115 9.20 14.46 -0.89
N ASP A 116 8.37 15.21 -1.59
CA ASP A 116 8.67 16.60 -2.00
C ASP A 116 8.82 17.54 -0.79
N PHE A 117 8.01 17.34 0.25
CA PHE A 117 8.14 18.06 1.51
C PHE A 117 9.48 17.77 2.18
N LEU A 118 9.82 16.48 2.37
CA LEU A 118 11.07 16.06 2.99
C LEU A 118 12.30 16.53 2.21
N LYS A 119 12.23 16.51 0.87
CA LYS A 119 13.33 17.03 0.02
C LYS A 119 13.60 18.52 0.24
N ARG A 120 12.56 19.29 0.54
CA ARG A 120 12.71 20.74 0.80
C ARG A 120 13.35 21.04 2.14
N ILE A 121 13.09 20.22 3.17
CA ILE A 121 13.57 20.47 4.54
C ILE A 121 14.85 19.70 4.88
N ASN A 122 15.11 18.60 4.17
CA ASN A 122 16.29 17.75 4.36
C ASN A 122 16.83 17.27 3.00
N PRO A 123 17.41 18.21 2.20
CA PRO A 123 17.75 17.96 0.79
C PRO A 123 18.84 16.90 0.59
N ASP A 124 19.70 16.71 1.60
CA ASP A 124 20.84 15.80 1.53
C ASP A 124 20.53 14.42 2.15
N ALA A 125 19.31 14.20 2.63
CA ALA A 125 18.91 12.91 3.18
C ALA A 125 18.93 11.82 2.12
N GLU A 126 19.25 10.61 2.57
CA GLU A 126 18.98 9.39 1.80
C GLU A 126 17.61 8.85 2.15
N VAL A 127 16.99 8.12 1.22
CA VAL A 127 15.78 7.35 1.48
C VAL A 127 16.14 5.87 1.41
N TRP A 128 15.81 5.13 2.44
CA TRP A 128 16.02 3.69 2.48
C TRP A 128 14.66 2.97 2.43
N ILE A 129 14.51 2.08 1.46
CA ILE A 129 13.31 1.25 1.25
C ILE A 129 13.65 -0.23 1.51
N SER A 130 12.66 -1.05 1.80
CA SER A 130 12.85 -2.49 1.96
C SER A 130 13.35 -3.14 0.67
N ASP A 131 14.10 -4.25 0.80
CA ASP A 131 14.48 -5.11 -0.31
C ASP A 131 13.83 -6.50 -0.11
N PRO A 132 12.86 -6.88 -0.96
CA PRO A 132 12.16 -6.07 -1.97
C PRO A 132 11.20 -5.04 -1.40
N SER A 133 10.73 -4.12 -2.25
CA SER A 133 9.69 -3.14 -1.94
C SER A 133 8.70 -3.03 -3.10
N TRP A 134 7.63 -2.28 -2.92
CA TRP A 134 6.76 -1.89 -4.03
C TRP A 134 7.57 -1.05 -5.03
N GLU A 135 7.56 -1.43 -6.30
CA GLU A 135 8.45 -0.90 -7.35
C GLU A 135 8.38 0.62 -7.45
N ASN A 136 7.18 1.18 -7.26
CA ASN A 136 6.98 2.62 -7.37
C ASN A 136 7.61 3.43 -6.22
N HIS A 137 7.95 2.81 -5.10
CA HIS A 137 8.63 3.52 -4.00
C HIS A 137 9.95 4.13 -4.48
N ARG A 138 10.80 3.34 -5.15
CA ARG A 138 12.08 3.83 -5.68
C ARG A 138 11.87 4.97 -6.66
N ALA A 139 11.06 4.75 -7.69
CA ALA A 139 10.81 5.73 -8.73
C ALA A 139 10.23 7.05 -8.18
N LEU A 140 9.37 6.97 -7.18
CA LEU A 140 8.73 8.13 -6.55
C LEU A 140 9.76 8.99 -5.80
N PHE A 141 10.61 8.38 -4.97
CA PHE A 141 11.61 9.12 -4.20
C PHE A 141 12.78 9.59 -5.06
N GLU A 142 13.22 8.81 -6.05
CA GLU A 142 14.19 9.27 -7.05
C GLU A 142 13.63 10.44 -7.87
N GLY A 143 12.34 10.37 -8.26
CA GLY A 143 11.63 11.47 -8.92
C GLY A 143 11.42 12.71 -8.05
N ALA A 144 11.54 12.61 -6.74
CA ALA A 144 11.64 13.75 -5.81
C ALA A 144 13.09 14.26 -5.62
N GLY A 145 14.08 13.59 -6.24
CA GLY A 145 15.50 13.97 -6.22
C GLY A 145 16.29 13.36 -5.05
N PHE A 146 15.80 12.29 -4.42
CA PHE A 146 16.54 11.57 -3.37
C PHE A 146 17.45 10.49 -3.96
N ILE A 147 18.55 10.21 -3.25
CA ILE A 147 19.29 8.95 -3.40
C ILE A 147 18.53 7.87 -2.65
N VAL A 148 18.10 6.82 -3.37
CA VAL A 148 17.35 5.72 -2.79
C VAL A 148 18.25 4.50 -2.62
N LYS A 149 18.38 4.04 -1.38
CA LYS A 149 19.05 2.80 -0.99
C LYS A 149 18.05 1.75 -0.52
N THR A 150 18.52 0.54 -0.28
CA THR A 150 17.70 -0.54 0.27
C THR A 150 18.26 -1.03 1.59
N TYR A 151 17.36 -1.53 2.45
CA TYR A 151 17.71 -2.34 3.61
C TYR A 151 17.16 -3.77 3.42
N PRO A 152 17.91 -4.81 3.88
CA PRO A 152 17.43 -6.18 3.80
C PRO A 152 16.09 -6.34 4.51
N TYR A 153 15.13 -7.00 3.87
CA TYR A 153 13.82 -7.27 4.46
C TYR A 153 13.41 -8.74 4.35
N TYR A 154 13.57 -9.35 3.20
CA TYR A 154 13.12 -10.71 2.93
C TYR A 154 14.28 -11.67 2.75
N ASP A 155 14.20 -12.82 3.42
CA ASP A 155 15.09 -13.95 3.20
C ASP A 155 14.35 -15.02 2.37
N ALA A 156 14.77 -15.19 1.13
CA ALA A 156 14.15 -16.13 0.21
C ALA A 156 14.39 -17.60 0.60
N ALA A 157 15.51 -17.91 1.25
CA ALA A 157 15.82 -19.26 1.71
C ALA A 157 15.00 -19.64 2.95
N ALA A 158 14.89 -18.73 3.89
CA ALA A 158 14.08 -18.91 5.11
C ALA A 158 12.57 -18.71 4.87
N LYS A 159 12.19 -18.09 3.73
CA LYS A 159 10.82 -17.67 3.43
C LYS A 159 10.22 -16.87 4.59
N ALA A 160 10.94 -15.84 5.03
CA ALA A 160 10.63 -15.04 6.22
C ALA A 160 11.25 -13.64 6.14
N VAL A 161 10.92 -12.78 7.11
CA VAL A 161 11.62 -11.50 7.28
C VAL A 161 13.06 -11.75 7.76
N ASN A 162 14.03 -11.13 7.09
CA ASN A 162 15.43 -11.12 7.53
C ASN A 162 15.64 -10.04 8.60
N PHE A 163 15.04 -10.25 9.76
CA PHE A 163 14.95 -9.23 10.81
C PHE A 163 16.32 -8.79 11.33
N GLY A 164 17.25 -9.74 11.53
CA GLY A 164 18.61 -9.42 12.02
C GLY A 164 19.37 -8.50 11.06
N ALA A 165 19.30 -8.79 9.75
CA ALA A 165 19.97 -7.96 8.75
C ALA A 165 19.26 -6.59 8.58
N LEU A 166 17.92 -6.55 8.67
CA LEU A 166 17.17 -5.30 8.69
C LEU A 166 17.64 -4.40 9.83
N LEU A 167 17.64 -4.92 11.07
CA LEU A 167 18.00 -4.14 12.26
C LEU A 167 19.47 -3.68 12.21
N ALA A 168 20.38 -4.55 11.74
CA ALA A 168 21.78 -4.20 11.53
C ALA A 168 21.93 -3.06 10.52
N ALA A 169 21.19 -3.10 9.41
CA ALA A 169 21.21 -2.03 8.41
C ALA A 169 20.73 -0.70 9.00
N LEU A 170 19.60 -0.68 9.72
CA LEU A 170 19.10 0.55 10.36
C LEU A 170 20.12 1.15 11.34
N ASN A 171 20.87 0.32 12.04
CA ASN A 171 21.91 0.78 12.95
C ASN A 171 23.11 1.43 12.24
N THR A 172 23.29 1.22 10.94
CA THR A 172 24.35 1.88 10.14
C THR A 172 23.87 3.17 9.46
N ALA A 173 22.55 3.40 9.42
CA ALA A 173 21.98 4.58 8.76
C ALA A 173 22.39 5.86 9.48
N LYS A 174 22.65 6.92 8.71
CA LYS A 174 22.99 8.25 9.24
C LYS A 174 21.74 8.90 9.85
N ALA A 175 21.93 9.70 10.88
CA ALA A 175 20.85 10.55 11.41
C ALA A 175 20.20 11.37 10.30
N GLY A 176 18.88 11.51 10.34
CA GLY A 176 18.09 12.18 9.29
C GLY A 176 17.80 11.33 8.05
N THR A 177 18.34 10.11 7.93
CA THR A 177 17.94 9.18 6.85
C THR A 177 16.45 8.86 6.96
N ILE A 178 15.75 8.92 5.83
CA ILE A 178 14.32 8.59 5.74
C ILE A 178 14.18 7.08 5.56
N ILE A 179 13.45 6.44 6.46
CA ILE A 179 13.18 4.99 6.38
C ILE A 179 11.73 4.79 5.98
N LEU A 180 11.53 4.28 4.78
CA LEU A 180 10.19 3.90 4.31
C LEU A 180 9.84 2.51 4.83
N LEU A 181 8.73 2.42 5.53
CA LEU A 181 8.24 1.20 6.19
C LEU A 181 6.80 0.90 5.76
N HIS A 182 6.53 -0.32 5.30
CA HIS A 182 5.14 -0.77 5.16
C HIS A 182 4.56 -1.03 6.55
N ALA A 183 3.46 -0.38 6.88
CA ALA A 183 2.85 -0.50 8.21
C ALA A 183 2.19 -1.87 8.44
N CYS A 184 1.64 -2.46 7.38
CA CYS A 184 1.05 -3.80 7.34
C CYS A 184 1.00 -4.31 5.91
N CYS A 185 0.78 -5.63 5.73
CA CYS A 185 0.59 -6.27 4.42
C CYS A 185 1.70 -5.93 3.43
N HIS A 186 2.94 -6.17 3.80
CA HIS A 186 4.11 -5.78 3.04
C HIS A 186 4.04 -6.20 1.57
N ASN A 187 4.10 -5.23 0.67
CA ASN A 187 4.14 -5.46 -0.78
C ASN A 187 5.61 -5.42 -1.27
N PRO A 188 6.18 -6.52 -1.82
CA PRO A 188 5.47 -7.64 -2.44
C PRO A 188 5.37 -8.92 -1.60
N THR A 189 5.99 -9.01 -0.43
CA THR A 189 6.28 -10.29 0.22
C THR A 189 5.11 -10.91 0.98
N GLY A 190 4.18 -10.10 1.46
CA GLY A 190 3.12 -10.53 2.37
C GLY A 190 3.61 -10.85 3.80
N TYR A 191 4.89 -10.67 4.10
CA TYR A 191 5.43 -10.86 5.45
C TYR A 191 5.51 -9.54 6.20
N ASP A 192 4.92 -9.49 7.39
CA ASP A 192 4.94 -8.34 8.27
C ASP A 192 5.83 -8.58 9.49
N LEU A 193 6.32 -7.50 10.08
CA LEU A 193 7.04 -7.54 11.35
C LEU A 193 6.07 -7.92 12.48
N THR A 194 6.55 -8.73 13.41
CA THR A 194 5.83 -9.02 14.66
C THR A 194 5.83 -7.80 15.59
N ASP A 195 4.98 -7.81 16.60
CA ASP A 195 4.91 -6.76 17.61
C ASP A 195 6.23 -6.50 18.32
N ALA A 196 6.98 -7.57 18.63
CA ALA A 196 8.30 -7.48 19.24
C ALA A 196 9.32 -6.83 18.28
N GLN A 197 9.31 -7.26 17.01
CA GLN A 197 10.16 -6.69 15.97
C GLN A 197 9.85 -5.21 15.72
N TRP A 198 8.58 -4.83 15.72
CA TRP A 198 8.18 -3.41 15.63
C TRP A 198 8.74 -2.60 16.80
N ALA A 199 8.71 -3.12 18.02
CA ALA A 199 9.28 -2.42 19.19
C ALA A 199 10.78 -2.15 19.01
N GLU A 200 11.54 -3.12 18.50
CA GLU A 200 12.98 -2.96 18.24
C GLU A 200 13.25 -1.98 17.08
N VAL A 201 12.48 -2.06 16.00
CA VAL A 201 12.59 -1.10 14.87
C VAL A 201 12.32 0.32 15.36
N ILE A 202 11.24 0.54 16.12
CA ILE A 202 10.90 1.86 16.65
C ILE A 202 12.02 2.38 17.54
N ALA A 203 12.52 1.56 18.47
CA ALA A 203 13.62 1.94 19.35
C ALA A 203 14.88 2.32 18.55
N THR A 204 15.24 1.53 17.54
CA THR A 204 16.39 1.79 16.68
C THR A 204 16.22 3.08 15.86
N VAL A 205 15.06 3.26 15.22
CA VAL A 205 14.74 4.45 14.42
C VAL A 205 14.85 5.71 15.29
N ARG A 206 14.35 5.67 16.53
CA ARG A 206 14.43 6.81 17.47
C ARG A 206 15.85 7.04 17.97
N ALA A 207 16.55 5.99 18.40
CA ALA A 207 17.91 6.09 18.91
C ALA A 207 18.93 6.57 17.85
N ARG A 208 18.66 6.25 16.57
CA ARG A 208 19.49 6.66 15.43
C ARG A 208 19.05 7.98 14.80
N GLU A 209 18.03 8.65 15.35
CA GLU A 209 17.47 9.89 14.81
C GLU A 209 17.05 9.77 13.32
N LEU A 210 16.49 8.60 12.93
CA LEU A 210 15.99 8.37 11.60
C LEU A 210 14.58 8.95 11.44
N VAL A 211 14.17 9.24 10.21
CA VAL A 211 12.85 9.78 9.90
C VAL A 211 11.95 8.65 9.37
N PRO A 212 11.03 8.11 10.18
CA PRO A 212 10.11 7.08 9.70
C PRO A 212 9.05 7.70 8.77
N PHE A 213 8.89 7.07 7.61
CA PHE A 213 7.80 7.32 6.68
C PHE A 213 7.04 6.00 6.48
N LEU A 214 5.83 5.90 7.04
CA LEU A 214 5.04 4.69 6.97
C LEU A 214 4.08 4.75 5.77
N ASP A 215 4.01 3.65 5.02
CA ASP A 215 3.00 3.44 3.98
C ASP A 215 1.96 2.44 4.49
N ILE A 216 0.69 2.87 4.58
CA ILE A 216 -0.44 2.03 5.02
C ILE A 216 -1.52 1.98 3.93
N ALA A 217 -1.26 1.18 2.90
CA ALA A 217 -2.17 1.02 1.76
C ALA A 217 -3.20 -0.11 1.93
N TYR A 218 -3.02 -0.98 2.93
CA TYR A 218 -3.80 -2.22 3.10
C TYR A 218 -4.37 -2.39 4.51
N GLN A 219 -4.65 -1.31 5.22
CA GLN A 219 -5.26 -1.38 6.55
C GLN A 219 -6.59 -2.14 6.51
N GLY A 220 -6.72 -3.14 7.37
CA GLY A 220 -7.87 -4.04 7.44
C GLY A 220 -7.72 -5.35 6.68
N PHE A 221 -6.64 -5.55 5.90
CA PHE A 221 -6.42 -6.77 5.11
C PHE A 221 -5.52 -7.81 5.76
N ALA A 222 -4.84 -7.51 6.86
CA ALA A 222 -4.07 -8.51 7.61
C ALA A 222 -4.92 -9.17 8.70
N GLU A 223 -5.18 -8.46 9.80
CA GLU A 223 -5.96 -8.97 10.94
C GLU A 223 -7.20 -8.12 11.26
N GLY A 224 -7.21 -6.85 10.86
CA GLY A 224 -8.30 -5.92 11.07
C GLY A 224 -7.83 -4.48 11.11
N ILE A 225 -8.78 -3.54 11.07
CA ILE A 225 -8.48 -2.11 10.97
C ILE A 225 -7.62 -1.65 12.16
N GLU A 226 -8.00 -2.05 13.38
CA GLU A 226 -7.30 -1.64 14.59
C GLU A 226 -5.93 -2.31 14.70
N SER A 227 -5.85 -3.62 14.45
CA SER A 227 -4.60 -4.37 14.53
C SER A 227 -3.57 -3.89 13.51
N ASP A 228 -4.01 -3.67 12.28
CA ASP A 228 -3.13 -3.27 11.17
C ASP A 228 -2.59 -1.83 11.33
N GLY A 229 -3.28 -0.97 12.10
CA GLY A 229 -2.84 0.37 12.46
C GLY A 229 -1.88 0.42 13.67
N THR A 230 -1.62 -0.69 14.34
CA THR A 230 -0.85 -0.70 15.61
C THR A 230 0.56 -0.19 15.45
N SER A 231 1.26 -0.53 14.36
CA SER A 231 2.63 -0.05 14.09
C SER A 231 2.69 1.48 13.99
N VAL A 232 1.73 2.10 13.33
CA VAL A 232 1.61 3.55 13.21
C VAL A 232 1.38 4.18 14.58
N ARG A 233 0.44 3.66 15.36
CA ARG A 233 0.13 4.19 16.70
C ARG A 233 1.28 4.03 17.68
N ARG A 234 2.04 2.94 17.60
CA ARG A 234 3.26 2.75 18.41
C ARG A 234 4.34 3.76 18.07
N PHE A 235 4.60 4.03 16.79
CA PHE A 235 5.50 5.11 16.40
C PHE A 235 5.02 6.47 16.93
N ALA A 236 3.73 6.75 16.77
CA ALA A 236 3.11 8.00 17.20
C ALA A 236 3.19 8.22 18.73
N ALA A 237 3.18 7.15 19.49
CA ALA A 237 3.33 7.20 20.96
C ALA A 237 4.77 7.51 21.42
N THR A 238 5.76 7.43 20.51
CA THR A 238 7.15 7.77 20.81
C THR A 238 7.52 9.17 20.32
N PRO A 239 8.28 9.99 21.08
CA PRO A 239 8.70 11.31 20.64
C PRO A 239 9.52 11.25 19.33
N GLY A 240 9.31 12.23 18.46
CA GLY A 240 10.06 12.40 17.21
C GLY A 240 9.17 12.53 15.98
N PRO A 241 9.75 12.98 14.86
CA PRO A 241 9.02 13.18 13.62
C PRO A 241 8.54 11.85 13.04
N MET A 242 7.41 11.87 12.34
CA MET A 242 6.97 10.78 11.48
C MET A 242 6.00 11.28 10.40
N LEU A 243 6.00 10.55 9.28
CA LEU A 243 5.01 10.72 8.22
C LEU A 243 4.27 9.39 7.99
N VAL A 244 3.01 9.49 7.60
CA VAL A 244 2.17 8.33 7.25
C VAL A 244 1.43 8.64 5.97
N SER A 245 1.64 7.83 4.92
CA SER A 245 0.78 7.83 3.74
C SER A 245 -0.28 6.76 3.89
N SER A 246 -1.55 7.12 3.78
CA SER A 246 -2.69 6.21 3.82
C SER A 246 -3.45 6.20 2.50
N SER A 247 -4.07 5.05 2.18
CA SER A 247 -4.81 4.87 0.94
C SER A 247 -6.14 4.17 1.19
N PHE A 248 -7.18 4.64 0.53
CA PHE A 248 -8.52 4.04 0.54
C PHE A 248 -8.84 3.29 -0.77
N SER A 249 -7.85 3.15 -1.66
CA SER A 249 -8.03 2.43 -2.92
C SER A 249 -8.50 1.00 -2.72
N LYS A 250 -7.96 0.29 -1.71
CA LYS A 250 -8.25 -1.12 -1.46
C LYS A 250 -9.35 -1.29 -0.42
N SER A 251 -9.22 -0.67 0.75
CA SER A 251 -10.16 -0.84 1.87
C SER A 251 -11.57 -0.32 1.59
N PHE A 252 -11.74 0.59 0.63
CA PHE A 252 -13.03 1.07 0.14
C PHE A 252 -13.36 0.64 -1.29
N SER A 253 -12.49 -0.17 -1.93
CA SER A 253 -12.65 -0.52 -3.35
C SER A 253 -12.72 0.70 -4.29
N LEU A 254 -12.10 1.81 -3.91
CA LEU A 254 -12.11 3.10 -4.61
C LEU A 254 -10.85 3.31 -5.46
N TYR A 255 -10.40 2.29 -6.17
CA TYR A 255 -9.14 2.31 -6.93
C TYR A 255 -9.05 3.46 -7.95
N GLY A 256 -10.13 3.74 -8.66
CA GLY A 256 -10.21 4.79 -9.67
C GLY A 256 -10.42 6.20 -9.12
N GLU A 257 -10.91 6.33 -7.89
CA GLU A 257 -11.26 7.61 -7.27
C GLU A 257 -10.06 8.38 -6.72
N ARG A 258 -8.90 7.74 -6.62
CA ARG A 258 -7.65 8.35 -6.16
C ARG A 258 -7.77 9.01 -4.78
N VAL A 259 -8.23 8.24 -3.78
CA VAL A 259 -8.45 8.71 -2.41
C VAL A 259 -7.36 8.21 -1.48
N GLY A 260 -6.67 9.12 -0.83
CA GLY A 260 -5.64 8.86 0.16
C GLY A 260 -5.31 10.10 0.96
N ALA A 261 -4.31 10.01 1.80
CA ALA A 261 -3.87 11.14 2.62
C ALA A 261 -2.40 11.04 2.97
N LEU A 262 -1.80 12.18 3.29
CA LEU A 262 -0.54 12.27 4.02
C LEU A 262 -0.82 12.85 5.40
N SER A 263 -0.36 12.16 6.43
CA SER A 263 -0.35 12.68 7.80
C SER A 263 1.08 12.89 8.26
N ALA A 264 1.32 13.96 9.03
CA ALA A 264 2.59 14.26 9.66
C ALA A 264 2.38 14.59 11.14
N VAL A 265 3.33 14.17 11.98
CA VAL A 265 3.28 14.39 13.43
C VAL A 265 4.38 15.35 13.83
N GLY A 266 3.98 16.48 14.42
CA GLY A 266 4.86 17.47 15.02
C GLY A 266 5.14 17.22 16.50
N GLN A 267 6.09 17.95 17.02
CA GLN A 267 6.47 17.93 18.43
C GLN A 267 5.41 18.60 19.31
N ASP A 268 4.79 19.65 18.80
CA ASP A 268 3.74 20.46 19.44
C ASP A 268 2.74 21.02 18.40
N THR A 269 1.76 21.75 18.85
CA THR A 269 0.71 22.38 18.00
C THR A 269 1.30 23.43 17.05
N GLU A 270 2.33 24.16 17.45
CA GLU A 270 2.96 25.19 16.61
C GLU A 270 3.75 24.53 15.46
N GLU A 271 4.49 23.46 15.74
CA GLU A 271 5.16 22.70 14.70
C GLU A 271 4.16 22.03 13.78
N ALA A 272 3.08 21.47 14.31
CA ALA A 272 1.99 20.90 13.50
C ALA A 272 1.39 21.94 12.54
N ALA A 273 1.17 23.18 12.98
CA ALA A 273 0.70 24.27 12.14
C ALA A 273 1.71 24.63 11.02
N ARG A 274 3.01 24.66 11.36
CA ARG A 274 4.08 24.87 10.36
C ARG A 274 4.13 23.74 9.34
N LEU A 275 4.03 22.48 9.79
CA LEU A 275 3.95 21.31 8.92
C LEU A 275 2.79 21.43 7.95
N LEU A 276 1.57 21.69 8.44
CA LEU A 276 0.38 21.86 7.59
C LEU A 276 0.58 22.93 6.53
N SER A 277 1.13 24.09 6.91
CA SER A 277 1.43 25.20 6.00
C SER A 277 2.36 24.75 4.86
N GLN A 278 3.42 24.00 5.15
CA GLN A 278 4.37 23.51 4.15
C GLN A 278 3.78 22.39 3.29
N LEU A 279 3.02 21.46 3.86
CA LEU A 279 2.31 20.43 3.11
C LEU A 279 1.31 21.02 2.13
N LYS A 280 0.56 22.04 2.54
CA LYS A 280 -0.33 22.81 1.64
C LYS A 280 0.46 23.43 0.48
N ARG A 281 1.64 23.99 0.74
CA ARG A 281 2.49 24.56 -0.33
C ARG A 281 2.92 23.50 -1.33
N VAL A 282 3.27 22.30 -0.87
CA VAL A 282 3.65 21.17 -1.73
C VAL A 282 2.45 20.66 -2.51
N ALA A 283 1.31 20.42 -1.88
CA ALA A 283 0.08 20.00 -2.55
C ALA A 283 -0.34 20.99 -3.64
N ARG A 284 -0.26 22.32 -3.33
CA ARG A 284 -0.59 23.39 -4.29
C ARG A 284 0.24 23.33 -5.56
N THR A 285 1.51 22.98 -5.47
CA THR A 285 2.41 22.88 -6.63
C THR A 285 2.35 21.56 -7.37
N ASN A 286 1.83 20.50 -6.73
CA ASN A 286 1.66 19.18 -7.34
C ASN A 286 0.34 19.06 -8.13
N TYR A 287 -0.80 19.36 -7.49
CA TYR A 287 -2.14 19.17 -8.06
C TYR A 287 -3.15 20.26 -7.67
N SER A 288 -2.71 21.38 -7.11
CA SER A 288 -3.54 22.51 -6.69
C SER A 288 -4.40 22.22 -5.46
N ASN A 289 -5.32 21.29 -5.55
CA ASN A 289 -6.19 20.76 -4.50
C ASN A 289 -6.70 19.38 -4.91
N PRO A 290 -7.12 18.55 -3.95
CA PRO A 290 -7.57 17.18 -4.24
C PRO A 290 -8.98 17.16 -4.85
N PRO A 291 -9.38 16.02 -5.49
CA PRO A 291 -10.74 15.82 -5.99
C PRO A 291 -11.73 15.61 -4.82
N THR A 292 -12.99 15.98 -5.05
CA THR A 292 -14.01 16.00 -4.01
C THR A 292 -14.69 14.64 -3.78
N HIS A 293 -14.97 13.88 -4.87
CA HIS A 293 -15.94 12.78 -4.85
C HIS A 293 -15.53 11.65 -3.91
N GLY A 294 -14.38 11.05 -4.14
CA GLY A 294 -13.91 9.93 -3.31
C GLY A 294 -13.71 10.31 -1.83
N GLY A 295 -13.21 11.54 -1.56
CA GLY A 295 -13.09 12.05 -0.20
C GLY A 295 -14.46 12.16 0.50
N LYS A 296 -15.49 12.62 -0.20
CA LYS A 296 -16.87 12.65 0.33
C LYS A 296 -17.41 11.26 0.65
N ILE A 297 -17.15 10.27 -0.20
CA ILE A 297 -17.57 8.88 0.09
C ILE A 297 -16.96 8.40 1.40
N VAL A 298 -15.65 8.57 1.56
CA VAL A 298 -14.94 8.14 2.78
C VAL A 298 -15.48 8.85 4.02
N VAL A 299 -15.68 10.18 3.96
CA VAL A 299 -16.27 10.95 5.07
C VAL A 299 -17.67 10.48 5.41
N THR A 300 -18.52 10.23 4.42
CA THR A 300 -19.90 9.78 4.64
C THR A 300 -19.91 8.42 5.33
N VAL A 301 -19.06 7.50 4.90
CA VAL A 301 -18.97 6.17 5.53
C VAL A 301 -18.39 6.26 6.94
N LEU A 302 -17.25 6.92 7.13
CA LEU A 302 -16.58 6.98 8.44
C LEU A 302 -17.34 7.83 9.46
N GLY A 303 -18.09 8.83 9.00
CA GLY A 303 -18.90 9.71 9.84
C GLY A 303 -20.27 9.16 10.24
N ASN A 304 -20.73 8.07 9.60
CA ASN A 304 -21.99 7.42 9.91
C ASN A 304 -21.73 6.07 10.60
N PRO A 305 -22.07 5.88 11.88
CA PRO A 305 -21.77 4.64 12.60
C PRO A 305 -22.29 3.37 11.94
N ALA A 306 -23.46 3.41 11.29
CA ALA A 306 -24.05 2.26 10.61
C ALA A 306 -23.27 1.92 9.32
N LEU A 307 -22.89 2.93 8.52
CA LEU A 307 -22.09 2.73 7.31
C LEU A 307 -20.66 2.32 7.65
N ARG A 308 -20.08 2.87 8.72
CA ARG A 308 -18.77 2.46 9.23
C ARG A 308 -18.77 0.98 9.63
N LYS A 309 -19.77 0.55 10.39
CA LYS A 309 -19.89 -0.86 10.77
C LYS A 309 -20.04 -1.76 9.53
N LEU A 310 -20.85 -1.36 8.56
CA LEU A 310 -21.02 -2.09 7.32
C LEU A 310 -19.69 -2.19 6.54
N TRP A 311 -18.92 -1.10 6.44
CA TRP A 311 -17.60 -1.10 5.84
C TRP A 311 -16.62 -2.05 6.55
N GLU A 312 -16.61 -2.06 7.88
CA GLU A 312 -15.76 -2.94 8.67
C GLU A 312 -16.11 -4.42 8.43
N ASP A 313 -17.41 -4.74 8.31
CA ASP A 313 -17.89 -6.09 8.03
C ASP A 313 -17.54 -6.55 6.61
N GLU A 314 -17.76 -5.70 5.61
CA GLU A 314 -17.41 -5.98 4.21
C GLU A 314 -15.88 -6.19 4.05
N LEU A 315 -15.08 -5.36 4.72
CA LEU A 315 -13.62 -5.51 4.71
C LEU A 315 -13.16 -6.78 5.42
N ALA A 316 -13.83 -7.16 6.51
CA ALA A 316 -13.58 -8.43 7.20
C ALA A 316 -13.90 -9.62 6.28
N GLU A 317 -15.01 -9.60 5.55
CA GLU A 317 -15.37 -10.62 4.57
C GLU A 317 -14.30 -10.76 3.47
N MET A 318 -13.84 -9.63 2.91
CA MET A 318 -12.76 -9.63 1.91
C MET A 318 -11.48 -10.25 2.46
N ARG A 319 -11.08 -9.88 3.69
CA ARG A 319 -9.89 -10.40 4.36
C ARG A 319 -9.98 -11.91 4.59
N GLU A 320 -11.08 -12.40 5.15
CA GLU A 320 -11.27 -13.81 5.43
C GLU A 320 -11.31 -14.64 4.14
N ARG A 321 -11.92 -14.11 3.09
CA ARG A 321 -11.91 -14.77 1.78
C ARG A 321 -10.49 -14.89 1.20
N ILE A 322 -9.66 -13.85 1.33
CA ILE A 322 -8.25 -13.91 0.89
C ILE A 322 -7.49 -14.99 1.69
N LYS A 323 -7.69 -15.09 3.01
CA LYS A 323 -7.10 -16.13 3.84
C LYS A 323 -7.52 -17.54 3.39
N GLN A 324 -8.81 -17.74 3.09
CA GLN A 324 -9.33 -19.00 2.57
C GLN A 324 -8.72 -19.36 1.21
N MET A 325 -8.56 -18.39 0.30
CA MET A 325 -7.92 -18.62 -1.00
C MET A 325 -6.45 -19.02 -0.86
N ARG A 326 -5.72 -18.49 0.15
CA ARG A 326 -4.35 -18.92 0.44
C ARG A 326 -4.31 -20.41 0.87
N VAL A 327 -5.17 -20.79 1.81
CA VAL A 327 -5.24 -22.18 2.27
C VAL A 327 -5.59 -23.11 1.13
N LYS A 328 -6.64 -22.80 0.38
CA LYS A 328 -7.10 -23.61 -0.74
C LYS A 328 -6.05 -23.72 -1.85
N LEU A 329 -5.32 -22.65 -2.16
CA LEU A 329 -4.22 -22.69 -3.14
C LEU A 329 -3.13 -23.67 -2.69
N VAL A 330 -2.69 -23.58 -1.44
CA VAL A 330 -1.65 -24.46 -0.89
C VAL A 330 -2.09 -25.91 -0.92
N GLU A 331 -3.27 -26.22 -0.39
CA GLU A 331 -3.84 -27.58 -0.40
C GLU A 331 -3.94 -28.15 -1.82
N SER A 332 -4.38 -27.32 -2.78
CA SER A 332 -4.53 -27.71 -4.17
C SER A 332 -3.17 -27.98 -4.83
N ILE A 333 -2.12 -27.23 -4.54
CA ILE A 333 -0.76 -27.46 -5.05
C ILE A 333 -0.15 -28.71 -4.43
N GLU A 334 -0.22 -28.86 -3.09
CA GLU A 334 0.37 -29.99 -2.38
C GLU A 334 -0.31 -31.32 -2.77
N ALA A 335 -1.60 -31.32 -3.06
CA ALA A 335 -2.31 -32.50 -3.59
C ALA A 335 -1.81 -32.93 -4.99
N ARG A 336 -1.38 -32.00 -5.83
CA ARG A 336 -0.88 -32.23 -7.20
C ARG A 336 0.61 -32.55 -7.25
N VAL A 337 1.35 -32.08 -6.25
CA VAL A 337 2.80 -32.30 -6.12
C VAL A 337 3.11 -32.69 -4.67
N PRO A 338 2.87 -33.96 -4.30
CA PRO A 338 3.16 -34.44 -2.96
C PRO A 338 4.63 -34.21 -2.57
N GLY A 339 4.85 -33.66 -1.38
CA GLY A 339 6.19 -33.30 -0.89
C GLY A 339 6.66 -31.91 -1.24
N SER A 340 5.90 -31.12 -2.02
CA SER A 340 6.17 -29.70 -2.18
C SER A 340 5.78 -28.93 -0.89
N ASP A 341 6.57 -27.91 -0.54
CA ASP A 341 6.27 -27.03 0.61
C ASP A 341 5.82 -25.65 0.13
N PHE A 342 4.52 -25.41 0.17
CA PHE A 342 3.90 -24.12 -0.10
C PHE A 342 3.20 -23.54 1.15
N LYS A 343 3.31 -24.17 2.32
CA LYS A 343 2.68 -23.71 3.57
C LYS A 343 3.12 -22.32 4.01
N PHE A 344 4.28 -21.86 3.56
CA PHE A 344 4.76 -20.50 3.80
C PHE A 344 3.79 -19.43 3.26
N ILE A 345 3.03 -19.71 2.18
CA ILE A 345 2.02 -18.80 1.63
C ILE A 345 0.92 -18.51 2.66
N ILE A 346 0.53 -19.49 3.48
CA ILE A 346 -0.52 -19.31 4.49
C ILE A 346 -0.10 -18.31 5.57
N ARG A 347 1.21 -18.19 5.84
CA ARG A 347 1.75 -17.24 6.84
C ARG A 347 1.81 -15.79 6.34
N GLN A 348 1.66 -15.58 5.05
CA GLN A 348 1.69 -14.25 4.43
C GLN A 348 0.33 -13.54 4.62
N ARG A 349 0.35 -12.21 4.61
CA ARG A 349 -0.80 -11.34 4.88
C ARG A 349 -1.09 -10.39 3.73
N GLY A 350 -2.32 -9.87 3.68
CA GLY A 350 -2.72 -8.90 2.67
C GLY A 350 -3.04 -9.54 1.32
N MET A 351 -3.05 -8.73 0.28
CA MET A 351 -3.52 -9.13 -1.05
C MET A 351 -2.51 -9.95 -1.84
N PHE A 352 -1.22 -9.89 -1.48
CA PHE A 352 -0.13 -10.50 -2.24
C PHE A 352 0.48 -11.70 -1.54
N SER A 353 1.04 -12.59 -2.36
CA SER A 353 1.96 -13.65 -1.94
C SER A 353 3.22 -13.62 -2.78
N TYR A 354 4.35 -13.79 -2.12
CA TYR A 354 5.58 -14.18 -2.76
C TYR A 354 5.55 -15.70 -2.88
N SER A 355 5.33 -16.20 -4.11
CA SER A 355 5.01 -17.62 -4.35
C SER A 355 6.24 -18.54 -4.29
N GLY A 356 7.45 -17.98 -4.31
CA GLY A 356 8.68 -18.73 -4.43
C GLY A 356 8.97 -19.26 -5.84
N LEU A 357 8.12 -18.96 -6.82
CA LEU A 357 8.35 -19.31 -8.22
C LEU A 357 9.51 -18.49 -8.80
N THR A 358 10.35 -19.15 -9.58
CA THR A 358 11.41 -18.50 -10.33
C THR A 358 10.85 -17.68 -11.50
N ARG A 359 11.68 -16.77 -12.03
CA ARG A 359 11.31 -15.97 -13.21
C ARG A 359 10.89 -16.86 -14.38
N ASP A 360 11.64 -17.93 -14.66
CA ASP A 360 11.34 -18.84 -15.77
C ASP A 360 10.02 -19.58 -15.56
N GLN A 361 9.71 -20.00 -14.34
CA GLN A 361 8.43 -20.61 -13.98
C GLN A 361 7.27 -19.62 -14.18
N VAL A 362 7.44 -18.36 -13.79
CA VAL A 362 6.43 -17.30 -14.03
C VAL A 362 6.23 -17.05 -15.52
N LEU A 363 7.30 -17.03 -16.31
CA LEU A 363 7.21 -16.90 -17.77
C LEU A 363 6.47 -18.09 -18.41
N ARG A 364 6.68 -19.32 -17.91
CA ARG A 364 5.94 -20.50 -18.33
C ARG A 364 4.46 -20.39 -17.96
N LEU A 365 4.11 -19.92 -16.75
CA LEU A 365 2.71 -19.65 -16.39
C LEU A 365 2.04 -18.70 -17.39
N ARG A 366 2.74 -17.65 -17.82
CA ARG A 366 2.22 -16.68 -18.80
C ARG A 366 2.06 -17.31 -20.18
N ASN A 367 3.10 -17.95 -20.69
CA ASN A 367 3.18 -18.37 -22.09
C ASN A 367 2.41 -19.67 -22.37
N GLU A 368 2.38 -20.60 -21.41
CA GLU A 368 1.76 -21.91 -21.57
C GLU A 368 0.31 -21.94 -21.03
N TYR A 369 0.02 -21.10 -20.01
CA TYR A 369 -1.25 -21.16 -19.28
C TYR A 369 -2.03 -19.84 -19.26
N SER A 370 -1.54 -18.76 -19.88
CA SER A 370 -2.17 -17.43 -19.82
C SER A 370 -2.43 -16.94 -18.40
N ILE A 371 -1.55 -17.28 -17.45
CA ILE A 371 -1.60 -16.81 -16.06
C ILE A 371 -0.54 -15.73 -15.89
N TYR A 372 -0.99 -14.52 -15.61
CA TYR A 372 -0.19 -13.31 -15.56
C TYR A 372 0.19 -12.97 -14.14
N ALA A 373 1.43 -13.25 -13.75
CA ALA A 373 2.03 -12.89 -12.46
C ALA A 373 3.25 -11.97 -12.67
N ILE A 374 3.74 -11.35 -11.61
CA ILE A 374 4.97 -10.53 -11.66
C ILE A 374 6.18 -11.45 -11.72
N GLU A 375 7.16 -11.12 -12.56
CA GLU A 375 8.34 -11.97 -12.82
C GLU A 375 9.20 -12.27 -11.58
N THR A 376 9.03 -11.50 -10.51
CA THR A 376 9.64 -11.75 -9.20
C THR A 376 8.99 -12.89 -8.41
N GLY A 377 7.92 -13.50 -8.92
CA GLY A 377 7.15 -14.52 -8.23
C GLY A 377 6.02 -13.96 -7.35
N ARG A 378 5.74 -12.65 -7.38
CA ARG A 378 4.59 -12.08 -6.68
C ARG A 378 3.28 -12.45 -7.41
N ILE A 379 2.31 -12.95 -6.65
CA ILE A 379 0.94 -13.20 -7.11
C ILE A 379 -0.07 -12.42 -6.24
N CYS A 380 -1.14 -11.95 -6.86
CA CYS A 380 -2.29 -11.37 -6.17
C CYS A 380 -3.27 -12.47 -5.76
N VAL A 381 -3.21 -12.91 -4.51
CA VAL A 381 -4.13 -13.94 -3.97
C VAL A 381 -5.57 -13.42 -3.92
N ALA A 382 -5.74 -12.11 -3.76
CA ALA A 382 -7.05 -11.46 -3.77
C ALA A 382 -7.79 -11.54 -5.13
N ALA A 383 -7.10 -11.93 -6.21
CA ALA A 383 -7.70 -12.17 -7.52
C ALA A 383 -8.09 -13.65 -7.74
N LEU A 384 -7.72 -14.55 -6.83
CA LEU A 384 -8.17 -15.94 -6.87
C LEU A 384 -9.64 -16.05 -6.47
N ASN A 385 -10.34 -17.04 -7.03
CA ASN A 385 -11.72 -17.37 -6.73
C ASN A 385 -11.98 -18.87 -6.92
N THR A 386 -13.18 -19.33 -6.56
CA THR A 386 -13.53 -20.77 -6.67
C THR A 386 -13.50 -21.31 -8.09
N LYS A 387 -13.57 -20.44 -9.12
CA LYS A 387 -13.60 -20.83 -10.54
C LYS A 387 -12.20 -20.93 -11.16
N ASN A 388 -11.21 -20.17 -10.66
CA ASN A 388 -9.88 -20.11 -11.26
C ASN A 388 -8.79 -20.82 -10.43
N ILE A 389 -9.03 -21.08 -9.14
CA ILE A 389 -8.00 -21.56 -8.22
C ILE A 389 -7.44 -22.94 -8.61
N ASP A 390 -8.29 -23.86 -9.05
CA ASP A 390 -7.86 -25.19 -9.47
C ASP A 390 -7.01 -25.11 -10.75
N TYR A 391 -7.40 -24.28 -11.71
CA TYR A 391 -6.61 -24.04 -12.92
C TYR A 391 -5.25 -23.42 -12.61
N VAL A 392 -5.20 -22.46 -11.69
CA VAL A 392 -3.95 -21.84 -11.23
C VAL A 392 -3.06 -22.88 -10.52
N ALA A 393 -3.64 -23.73 -9.67
CA ALA A 393 -2.91 -24.78 -8.97
C ALA A 393 -2.37 -25.85 -9.93
N ASP A 394 -3.14 -26.24 -10.97
CA ASP A 394 -2.69 -27.17 -12.03
C ASP A 394 -1.47 -26.59 -12.77
N ALA A 395 -1.54 -25.31 -13.15
CA ALA A 395 -0.47 -24.63 -13.86
C ALA A 395 0.79 -24.48 -12.99
N ILE A 396 0.64 -24.07 -11.71
CA ILE A 396 1.77 -24.00 -10.78
C ILE A 396 2.41 -25.39 -10.62
N ALA A 397 1.61 -26.44 -10.42
CA ALA A 397 2.10 -27.80 -10.31
C ALA A 397 2.87 -28.27 -11.56
N ALA A 398 2.45 -27.83 -12.74
CA ALA A 398 3.13 -28.19 -14.00
C ALA A 398 4.46 -27.48 -14.19
N VAL A 399 4.59 -26.21 -13.73
CA VAL A 399 5.85 -25.46 -13.93
C VAL A 399 6.90 -25.71 -12.86
N ILE A 400 6.53 -26.31 -11.71
CA ILE A 400 7.47 -26.65 -10.62
C ILE A 400 8.01 -28.10 -10.72
N LYS A 401 7.38 -28.95 -11.52
CA LYS A 401 7.87 -30.29 -11.88
C LYS A 401 9.00 -30.20 -12.89
#